data_10d288ca233b4385ce43d363e39a9b24
#
_entry.id   10d288ca233b4385ce43d363e39a9b24
#
_cell.length_a   1.000
_cell.length_b   1.000
_cell.length_c   1.000
_cell.angle_alpha   90.00
_cell.angle_beta   90.00
_cell.angle_gamma   90.00
#
_symmetry.space_group_name_H-M   'P 1'
#
loop_
_entity.id
_entity.type
_entity.pdbx_description
1 polymer ?
#
loop_
_entity_poly.entity_id
_entity_poly.type
_entity_poly.pdbx_seq_one_letter_code
_entity_poly.pdbx_strand_id
1 'polypeptide(L)'
;MLDNPFFKITDEYNDFPFVTVAPLCHKNTWFDLFETVIKLIHYIYNSDFTDQNRFYAMGASMGGYAVWQMAMSYPELFAAIVPICGGGMYWNAGRLKNVPVWAFHGDSDTVVNVIESTKMTDAIIHCGGQAKLTIYKDCDHNAWTQTYSNPKVFEWLLSNTNKNADIESDGINDSKIYG
;
A
#
# COMPACT_ATOMS: atom_id res chain seq x y z
N MET A 1 19.43 -2.48 -14.21
CA MET A 1 18.85 -2.76 -12.89
C MET A 1 18.23 -1.48 -12.39
N LEU A 2 17.07 -1.55 -11.82
CA LEU A 2 16.18 -0.44 -11.58
C LEU A 2 16.83 0.60 -10.66
N ASP A 3 16.95 1.81 -11.15
CA ASP A 3 17.39 2.98 -10.36
C ASP A 3 16.23 3.43 -9.43
N ASN A 4 15.66 2.44 -8.69
CA ASN A 4 14.55 2.65 -7.80
C ASN A 4 15.09 3.05 -6.41
N PRO A 5 14.75 4.23 -5.90
CA PRO A 5 15.23 4.71 -4.61
C PRO A 5 14.95 3.73 -3.45
N PHE A 6 13.86 2.99 -3.52
CA PHE A 6 13.51 1.98 -2.52
C PHE A 6 14.62 0.94 -2.37
N PHE A 7 15.06 0.31 -3.47
CA PHE A 7 16.10 -0.74 -3.40
C PHE A 7 17.45 -0.18 -2.94
N LYS A 8 17.81 1.03 -3.38
CA LYS A 8 19.06 1.66 -2.90
C LYS A 8 19.07 1.84 -1.38
N ILE A 9 17.93 2.24 -0.82
CA ILE A 9 17.80 2.48 0.62
C ILE A 9 17.73 1.15 1.37
N THR A 10 16.97 0.17 0.87
CA THR A 10 16.79 -1.12 1.55
C THR A 10 18.04 -2.00 1.48
N ASP A 11 18.89 -1.84 0.47
CA ASP A 11 20.19 -2.52 0.37
C ASP A 11 21.17 -2.10 1.49
N GLU A 12 20.94 -0.94 2.13
CA GLU A 12 21.73 -0.48 3.28
C GLU A 12 21.31 -1.18 4.61
N TYR A 13 20.17 -1.87 4.64
CA TYR A 13 19.75 -2.63 5.82
C TYR A 13 20.43 -4.01 5.82
N ASN A 14 21.17 -4.34 6.87
CA ASN A 14 21.88 -5.62 7.00
C ASN A 14 20.93 -6.84 7.03
N ASP A 15 19.71 -6.66 7.55
CA ASP A 15 18.68 -7.71 7.68
C ASP A 15 17.31 -7.13 7.32
N PHE A 16 17.08 -6.82 6.04
CA PHE A 16 15.78 -6.32 5.60
C PHE A 16 14.72 -7.43 5.67
N PRO A 17 13.69 -7.30 6.51
CA PRO A 17 12.84 -8.43 6.92
C PRO A 17 11.69 -8.72 5.94
N PHE A 18 11.78 -8.25 4.69
CA PHE A 18 10.73 -8.43 3.70
C PHE A 18 11.23 -9.07 2.42
N VAL A 19 10.44 -9.97 1.86
CA VAL A 19 10.51 -10.28 0.44
C VAL A 19 9.80 -9.15 -0.31
N THR A 20 10.50 -8.48 -1.22
CA THR A 20 9.97 -7.34 -1.95
C THR A 20 9.79 -7.68 -3.44
N VAL A 21 8.61 -7.39 -3.95
CA VAL A 21 8.31 -7.46 -5.38
C VAL A 21 7.92 -6.07 -5.88
N ALA A 22 8.71 -5.51 -6.79
CA ALA A 22 8.47 -4.21 -7.38
C ALA A 22 8.21 -4.35 -8.89
N PRO A 23 6.94 -4.42 -9.31
CA PRO A 23 6.59 -4.50 -10.73
C PRO A 23 6.92 -3.19 -11.44
N LEU A 24 7.30 -3.28 -12.73
CA LEU A 24 7.53 -2.13 -13.59
C LEU A 24 6.23 -1.75 -14.31
N CYS A 25 5.79 -0.50 -14.15
CA CYS A 25 4.71 0.04 -14.96
C CYS A 25 5.25 0.39 -16.37
N HIS A 26 4.91 -0.45 -17.34
CA HIS A 26 5.30 -0.28 -18.75
C HIS A 26 4.19 0.36 -19.61
N LYS A 27 3.14 0.86 -18.98
CA LYS A 27 2.02 1.62 -19.57
C LYS A 27 1.98 3.03 -19.00
N ASN A 28 0.99 3.82 -19.40
CA ASN A 28 0.84 5.20 -18.93
C ASN A 28 0.54 5.27 -17.43
N THR A 29 -0.28 4.33 -16.94
CA THR A 29 -0.70 4.27 -15.53
C THR A 29 -0.77 2.84 -15.04
N TRP A 30 -0.78 2.65 -13.70
CA TRP A 30 -1.09 1.37 -13.08
C TRP A 30 -2.54 0.92 -13.34
N PHE A 31 -3.44 1.86 -13.65
CA PHE A 31 -4.83 1.53 -13.99
C PHE A 31 -4.94 0.80 -15.33
N ASP A 32 -4.05 1.09 -16.28
CA ASP A 32 -3.96 0.36 -17.55
C ASP A 32 -3.47 -1.09 -17.36
N LEU A 33 -2.85 -1.38 -16.23
CA LEU A 33 -2.29 -2.68 -15.86
C LEU A 33 -3.03 -3.31 -14.68
N PHE A 34 -4.17 -2.76 -14.27
CA PHE A 34 -4.82 -3.11 -13.00
C PHE A 34 -5.04 -4.63 -12.87
N GLU A 35 -5.69 -5.26 -13.85
CA GLU A 35 -5.93 -6.70 -13.85
C GLU A 35 -4.63 -7.53 -13.82
N THR A 36 -3.61 -7.08 -14.54
CA THR A 36 -2.30 -7.76 -14.56
C THR A 36 -1.62 -7.71 -13.21
N VAL A 37 -1.67 -6.54 -12.55
CA VAL A 37 -1.07 -6.37 -11.22
C VAL A 37 -1.85 -7.14 -10.16
N ILE A 38 -3.18 -7.17 -10.25
CA ILE A 38 -4.00 -7.97 -9.34
C ILE A 38 -3.69 -9.46 -9.49
N LYS A 39 -3.54 -9.98 -10.70
CA LYS A 39 -3.11 -11.38 -10.93
C LYS A 39 -1.72 -11.64 -10.33
N LEU A 40 -0.79 -10.71 -10.46
CA LEU A 40 0.54 -10.81 -9.83
C LEU A 40 0.42 -10.82 -8.29
N ILE A 41 -0.38 -9.94 -7.72
CA ILE A 41 -0.64 -9.89 -6.27
C ILE A 41 -1.19 -11.23 -5.77
N HIS A 42 -2.21 -11.77 -6.41
CA HIS A 42 -2.76 -13.08 -6.04
C HIS A 42 -1.74 -14.21 -6.19
N TYR A 43 -0.91 -14.19 -7.26
CA TYR A 43 0.15 -15.16 -7.43
C TYR A 43 1.18 -15.12 -6.29
N ILE A 44 1.61 -13.91 -5.89
CA ILE A 44 2.55 -13.73 -4.78
C ILE A 44 1.89 -14.11 -3.45
N TYR A 45 0.66 -13.65 -3.22
CA TYR A 45 -0.10 -13.92 -2.00
C TYR A 45 -0.26 -15.42 -1.73
N ASN A 46 -0.45 -16.22 -2.79
CA ASN A 46 -0.61 -17.68 -2.70
C ASN A 46 0.69 -18.46 -2.86
N SER A 47 1.86 -17.80 -2.87
CA SER A 47 3.16 -18.47 -2.97
C SER A 47 3.61 -18.99 -1.62
N ASP A 48 4.32 -20.13 -1.61
CA ASP A 48 4.80 -20.80 -0.38
C ASP A 48 5.76 -19.95 0.47
N PHE A 49 6.37 -18.91 -0.12
CA PHE A 49 7.25 -17.99 0.59
C PHE A 49 6.50 -16.80 1.23
N THR A 50 5.18 -16.69 1.05
CA THR A 50 4.39 -15.55 1.53
C THR A 50 3.68 -15.90 2.85
N ASP A 51 3.92 -15.08 3.87
CA ASP A 51 3.05 -15.03 5.04
C ASP A 51 1.83 -14.17 4.70
N GLN A 52 0.70 -14.81 4.42
CA GLN A 52 -0.55 -14.13 4.04
C GLN A 52 -1.05 -13.15 5.12
N ASN A 53 -0.70 -13.38 6.40
CA ASN A 53 -1.04 -12.47 7.49
C ASN A 53 -0.16 -11.22 7.50
N ARG A 54 0.92 -11.17 6.70
CA ARG A 54 1.89 -10.10 6.63
C ARG A 54 2.13 -9.60 5.21
N PHE A 55 1.04 -9.44 4.46
CA PHE A 55 1.09 -8.95 3.10
C PHE A 55 0.83 -7.43 3.08
N TYR A 56 1.77 -6.67 2.56
CA TYR A 56 1.75 -5.20 2.61
C TYR A 56 1.89 -4.61 1.22
N ALA A 57 1.38 -3.38 1.03
CA ALA A 57 1.64 -2.62 -0.18
C ALA A 57 2.19 -1.23 0.16
N MET A 58 3.19 -0.81 -0.61
CA MET A 58 3.80 0.51 -0.54
C MET A 58 3.98 1.06 -1.95
N GLY A 59 3.75 2.36 -2.14
CA GLY A 59 3.93 2.97 -3.46
C GLY A 59 3.95 4.49 -3.40
N ALA A 60 4.71 5.11 -4.32
CA ALA A 60 4.88 6.55 -4.39
C ALA A 60 4.23 7.13 -5.65
N SER A 61 3.66 8.33 -5.56
CA SER A 61 3.08 9.07 -6.67
C SER A 61 2.02 8.23 -7.40
N MET A 62 2.20 7.92 -8.66
CA MET A 62 1.34 6.99 -9.42
C MET A 62 1.21 5.63 -8.72
N GLY A 63 2.29 5.13 -8.06
CA GLY A 63 2.26 3.93 -7.22
C GLY A 63 1.43 4.13 -5.95
N GLY A 64 1.40 5.34 -5.38
CA GLY A 64 0.55 5.69 -4.25
C GLY A 64 -0.94 5.60 -4.61
N TYR A 65 -1.33 6.12 -5.78
CA TYR A 65 -2.69 5.94 -6.32
C TYR A 65 -3.04 4.47 -6.52
N ALA A 66 -2.10 3.69 -7.07
CA ALA A 66 -2.29 2.25 -7.26
C ALA A 66 -2.51 1.51 -5.93
N VAL A 67 -1.70 1.82 -4.91
CA VAL A 67 -1.83 1.22 -3.57
C VAL A 67 -3.20 1.52 -2.97
N TRP A 68 -3.66 2.78 -3.01
CA TRP A 68 -5.01 3.14 -2.57
C TRP A 68 -6.08 2.32 -3.28
N GLN A 69 -6.01 2.26 -4.61
CA GLN A 69 -7.03 1.57 -5.42
C GLN A 69 -7.02 0.06 -5.20
N MET A 70 -5.84 -0.57 -5.18
CA MET A 70 -5.71 -2.01 -4.99
C MET A 70 -6.25 -2.43 -3.62
N ALA A 71 -5.88 -1.69 -2.57
CA ALA A 71 -6.35 -1.98 -1.23
C ALA A 71 -7.86 -1.74 -1.05
N MET A 72 -8.44 -0.73 -1.71
CA MET A 72 -9.90 -0.56 -1.72
C MET A 72 -10.61 -1.66 -2.50
N SER A 73 -9.98 -2.23 -3.53
CA SER A 73 -10.58 -3.30 -4.34
C SER A 73 -10.52 -4.65 -3.64
N TYR A 74 -9.42 -4.93 -2.96
CA TYR A 74 -9.12 -6.21 -2.30
C TYR A 74 -8.58 -5.98 -0.87
N PRO A 75 -9.38 -5.38 0.02
CA PRO A 75 -8.93 -5.03 1.37
C PRO A 75 -8.53 -6.25 2.22
N GLU A 76 -9.08 -7.41 1.92
CA GLU A 76 -8.82 -8.68 2.61
C GLU A 76 -7.38 -9.17 2.42
N LEU A 77 -6.68 -8.75 1.36
CA LEU A 77 -5.31 -9.17 1.09
C LEU A 77 -4.27 -8.46 1.96
N PHE A 78 -4.56 -7.23 2.43
CA PHE A 78 -3.53 -6.37 2.99
C PHE A 78 -3.59 -6.27 4.51
N ALA A 79 -2.47 -6.60 5.17
CA ALA A 79 -2.26 -6.37 6.59
C ALA A 79 -2.09 -4.88 6.93
N ALA A 80 -1.47 -4.12 6.05
CA ALA A 80 -1.36 -2.66 6.11
C ALA A 80 -0.88 -2.09 4.76
N ILE A 81 -1.08 -0.79 4.54
CA ILE A 81 -0.60 -0.10 3.34
C ILE A 81 0.11 1.23 3.65
N VAL A 82 1.07 1.59 2.79
CA VAL A 82 1.84 2.83 2.88
C VAL A 82 1.79 3.57 1.53
N PRO A 83 0.72 4.34 1.26
CA PRO A 83 0.65 5.21 0.09
C PRO A 83 1.43 6.50 0.33
N ILE A 84 2.26 6.92 -0.64
CA ILE A 84 3.14 8.08 -0.55
C ILE A 84 2.81 9.05 -1.69
N CYS A 85 2.57 10.33 -1.38
CA CYS A 85 2.25 11.42 -2.31
C CYS A 85 1.29 10.98 -3.44
N GLY A 86 0.23 10.28 -3.07
CA GLY A 86 -0.83 9.80 -3.95
C GLY A 86 -2.21 10.16 -3.40
N GLY A 87 -3.25 9.75 -4.12
CA GLY A 87 -4.62 9.95 -3.73
C GLY A 87 -5.53 8.82 -4.20
N GLY A 88 -6.81 8.92 -3.89
CA GLY A 88 -7.77 7.90 -4.23
C GLY A 88 -9.22 8.38 -4.15
N MET A 89 -10.15 7.47 -4.33
CA MET A 89 -11.58 7.73 -4.22
C MET A 89 -12.00 7.78 -2.74
N TYR A 90 -11.86 8.95 -2.10
CA TYR A 90 -12.13 9.14 -0.67
C TYR A 90 -13.58 8.76 -0.29
N TRP A 91 -14.55 8.92 -1.20
CA TRP A 91 -15.93 8.47 -0.95
C TRP A 91 -16.08 6.94 -0.86
N ASN A 92 -15.06 6.18 -1.29
CA ASN A 92 -15.01 4.72 -1.19
C ASN A 92 -14.05 4.23 -0.09
N ALA A 93 -13.43 5.15 0.66
CA ALA A 93 -12.41 4.85 1.65
C ALA A 93 -12.90 3.98 2.82
N GLY A 94 -14.22 3.89 3.04
CA GLY A 94 -14.83 2.98 4.03
C GLY A 94 -14.49 1.51 3.81
N ARG A 95 -14.11 1.11 2.59
CA ARG A 95 -13.60 -0.25 2.29
C ARG A 95 -12.30 -0.56 3.03
N LEU A 96 -11.53 0.47 3.41
CA LEU A 96 -10.28 0.34 4.16
C LEU A 96 -10.47 0.39 5.69
N LYS A 97 -11.71 0.28 6.19
CA LYS A 97 -12.00 0.34 7.63
C LYS A 97 -11.14 -0.64 8.45
N ASN A 98 -10.87 -1.82 7.91
CA ASN A 98 -10.11 -2.87 8.58
C ASN A 98 -8.64 -2.97 8.13
N VAL A 99 -8.21 -2.12 7.20
CA VAL A 99 -6.82 -2.07 6.70
C VAL A 99 -6.11 -0.86 7.32
N PRO A 100 -5.14 -1.06 8.21
CA PRO A 100 -4.32 0.03 8.73
C PRO A 100 -3.59 0.77 7.62
N VAL A 101 -3.62 2.10 7.67
CA VAL A 101 -2.99 2.96 6.68
C VAL A 101 -2.03 3.95 7.34
N TRP A 102 -0.84 4.07 6.80
CA TRP A 102 0.06 5.18 7.11
C TRP A 102 0.47 5.89 5.83
N ALA A 103 -0.19 7.01 5.54
CA ALA A 103 0.08 7.82 4.37
C ALA A 103 1.17 8.86 4.63
N PHE A 104 1.90 9.22 3.58
CA PHE A 104 2.98 10.22 3.63
C PHE A 104 2.83 11.20 2.48
N HIS A 105 3.12 12.50 2.73
CA HIS A 105 3.05 13.55 1.70
C HIS A 105 3.97 14.71 2.03
N GLY A 106 4.42 15.45 1.02
CA GLY A 106 5.09 16.74 1.20
C GLY A 106 4.06 17.88 1.27
N ASP A 107 4.26 18.87 2.14
CA ASP A 107 3.37 20.02 2.24
C ASP A 107 3.46 20.98 1.05
N SER A 108 4.60 20.97 0.38
CA SER A 108 4.91 21.82 -0.78
C SER A 108 4.81 21.07 -2.12
N ASP A 109 4.12 19.91 -2.15
CA ASP A 109 3.92 19.11 -3.35
C ASP A 109 3.03 19.85 -4.37
N THR A 110 3.61 20.22 -5.50
CA THR A 110 2.94 20.90 -6.62
C THR A 110 2.51 19.97 -7.74
N VAL A 111 2.87 18.68 -7.66
CA VAL A 111 2.49 17.64 -8.65
C VAL A 111 1.21 16.94 -8.23
N VAL A 112 1.17 16.47 -6.98
CA VAL A 112 -0.02 15.90 -6.33
C VAL A 112 -0.28 16.69 -5.06
N ASN A 113 -1.41 17.38 -5.01
CA ASN A 113 -1.74 18.20 -3.84
C ASN A 113 -1.90 17.34 -2.59
N VAL A 114 -1.31 17.78 -1.46
CA VAL A 114 -1.39 17.11 -0.15
C VAL A 114 -2.82 16.82 0.30
N ILE A 115 -3.79 17.59 -0.19
CA ILE A 115 -5.23 17.40 0.09
C ILE A 115 -5.73 16.01 -0.33
N GLU A 116 -5.10 15.39 -1.32
CA GLU A 116 -5.47 14.04 -1.79
C GLU A 116 -5.23 12.99 -0.69
N SER A 117 -4.06 12.99 -0.04
CA SER A 117 -3.80 12.11 1.10
C SER A 117 -4.64 12.49 2.33
N THR A 118 -4.86 13.79 2.57
CA THR A 118 -5.68 14.25 3.68
C THR A 118 -7.12 13.75 3.57
N LYS A 119 -7.76 13.93 2.41
CA LYS A 119 -9.13 13.44 2.18
C LYS A 119 -9.25 11.92 2.36
N MET A 120 -8.27 11.16 1.91
CA MET A 120 -8.27 9.71 2.05
C MET A 120 -8.19 9.29 3.51
N THR A 121 -7.25 9.84 4.28
CA THR A 121 -7.06 9.50 5.69
C THR A 121 -8.24 9.94 6.55
N ASP A 122 -8.75 11.16 6.34
CA ASP A 122 -9.92 11.67 7.05
C ASP A 122 -11.16 10.80 6.80
N ALA A 123 -11.38 10.39 5.55
CA ALA A 123 -12.51 9.54 5.20
C ALA A 123 -12.43 8.16 5.86
N ILE A 124 -11.24 7.55 5.96
CA ILE A 124 -11.03 6.28 6.66
C ILE A 124 -11.34 6.45 8.16
N ILE A 125 -10.79 7.49 8.79
CA ILE A 125 -11.03 7.79 10.21
C ILE A 125 -12.52 8.01 10.46
N HIS A 126 -13.20 8.78 9.60
CA HIS A 126 -14.64 9.02 9.69
C HIS A 126 -15.46 7.72 9.62
N CYS A 127 -15.02 6.74 8.85
CA CYS A 127 -15.64 5.41 8.79
C CYS A 127 -15.26 4.48 9.96
N GLY A 128 -14.49 4.96 10.94
CA GLY A 128 -14.03 4.17 12.10
C GLY A 128 -12.85 3.26 11.80
N GLY A 129 -12.10 3.51 10.72
CA GLY A 129 -10.87 2.82 10.38
C GLY A 129 -9.62 3.46 11.01
N GLN A 130 -8.48 2.83 10.82
CA GLN A 130 -7.19 3.27 11.33
C GLN A 130 -6.35 3.89 10.22
N ALA A 131 -6.21 5.20 10.21
CA ALA A 131 -5.35 5.91 9.27
C ALA A 131 -4.48 6.94 9.98
N LYS A 132 -3.24 7.08 9.52
CA LYS A 132 -2.28 8.09 9.95
C LYS A 132 -1.72 8.79 8.73
N LEU A 133 -1.56 10.11 8.79
CA LEU A 133 -0.90 10.92 7.78
C LEU A 133 0.32 11.60 8.39
N THR A 134 1.47 11.44 7.75
CA THR A 134 2.67 12.22 8.03
C THR A 134 2.88 13.20 6.87
N ILE A 135 2.89 14.49 7.19
CA ILE A 135 3.19 15.56 6.23
C ILE A 135 4.61 16.02 6.50
N TYR A 136 5.49 15.91 5.50
CA TYR A 136 6.85 16.40 5.59
C TYR A 136 6.89 17.89 5.27
N LYS A 137 7.45 18.67 6.20
CA LYS A 137 7.56 20.11 6.06
C LYS A 137 8.60 20.48 5.00
N ASP A 138 8.31 21.52 4.21
CA ASP A 138 9.16 22.05 3.14
C ASP A 138 9.58 20.95 2.12
N CYS A 139 8.74 19.93 1.97
CA CYS A 139 8.97 18.80 1.08
C CYS A 139 8.07 18.91 -0.14
N ASP A 140 8.66 18.82 -1.31
CA ASP A 140 7.99 18.75 -2.60
C ASP A 140 7.40 17.35 -2.88
N HIS A 141 7.23 17.00 -4.15
CA HIS A 141 6.70 15.71 -4.56
C HIS A 141 7.54 14.50 -4.08
N ASN A 142 8.85 14.70 -3.79
CA ASN A 142 9.73 13.60 -3.38
C ASN A 142 9.61 13.25 -1.88
N ALA A 143 8.41 12.95 -1.43
CA ALA A 143 8.18 12.47 -0.06
C ALA A 143 8.70 11.03 0.16
N TRP A 144 8.90 10.26 -0.91
CA TRP A 144 9.27 8.83 -0.81
C TRP A 144 10.70 8.61 -0.31
N THR A 145 11.66 9.49 -0.61
CA THR A 145 13.04 9.33 -0.13
C THR A 145 13.08 9.33 1.40
N GLN A 146 12.41 10.30 2.04
CA GLN A 146 12.33 10.36 3.50
C GLN A 146 11.54 9.17 4.07
N THR A 147 10.46 8.75 3.40
CA THR A 147 9.63 7.65 3.86
C THR A 147 10.37 6.32 3.82
N TYR A 148 11.07 6.02 2.72
CA TYR A 148 11.84 4.78 2.57
C TYR A 148 13.05 4.72 3.50
N SER A 149 13.65 5.88 3.84
CA SER A 149 14.76 5.97 4.80
C SER A 149 14.31 5.92 6.27
N ASN A 150 13.01 5.85 6.54
CA ASN A 150 12.49 5.86 7.90
C ASN A 150 12.23 4.43 8.42
N PRO A 151 13.09 3.89 9.31
CA PRO A 151 12.92 2.52 9.79
C PRO A 151 11.62 2.28 10.55
N LYS A 152 11.04 3.33 11.14
CA LYS A 152 9.74 3.23 11.84
C LYS A 152 8.59 2.85 10.91
N VAL A 153 8.71 3.09 9.60
CA VAL A 153 7.71 2.66 8.62
C VAL A 153 7.70 1.14 8.51
N PHE A 154 8.87 0.54 8.44
CA PHE A 154 9.02 -0.92 8.35
C PHE A 154 8.66 -1.62 9.67
N GLU A 155 9.07 -1.05 10.81
CA GLU A 155 8.65 -1.52 12.13
C GLU A 155 7.12 -1.47 12.28
N TRP A 156 6.50 -0.39 11.80
CA TRP A 156 5.04 -0.25 11.83
C TRP A 156 4.36 -1.26 10.93
N LEU A 157 4.85 -1.50 9.70
CA LEU A 157 4.33 -2.56 8.84
C LEU A 157 4.35 -3.90 9.57
N LEU A 158 5.49 -4.30 10.12
CA LEU A 158 5.66 -5.57 10.84
C LEU A 158 4.78 -5.69 12.10
N SER A 159 4.38 -4.57 12.71
CA SER A 159 3.47 -4.57 13.86
C SER A 159 2.00 -4.82 13.49
N ASN A 160 1.67 -4.79 12.20
CA ASN A 160 0.33 -5.04 11.69
C ASN A 160 0.22 -6.43 11.07
N THR A 161 -0.83 -7.14 11.41
CA THR A 161 -1.17 -8.44 10.82
C THR A 161 -2.60 -8.40 10.28
N ASN A 162 -2.85 -9.15 9.21
CA ASN A 162 -4.19 -9.28 8.65
C ASN A 162 -5.01 -10.22 9.53
N LYS A 163 -6.00 -9.67 10.23
CA LYS A 163 -6.88 -10.44 11.11
C LYS A 163 -7.98 -11.20 10.36
N ASN A 164 -8.14 -10.95 9.06
CA ASN A 164 -9.18 -11.59 8.26
C ASN A 164 -8.71 -12.92 7.65
N ALA A 165 -7.40 -13.18 7.57
CA ALA A 165 -6.86 -14.42 7.03
C ALA A 165 -7.21 -15.65 7.88
N ASP A 166 -7.44 -15.46 9.19
CA ASP A 166 -7.79 -16.54 10.11
C ASP A 166 -9.28 -16.98 9.99
N ILE A 167 -10.14 -16.15 9.36
CA ILE A 167 -11.58 -16.42 9.27
C ILE A 167 -11.92 -17.26 8.04
N GLU A 168 -11.12 -17.23 6.99
CA GLU A 168 -11.38 -17.97 5.74
C GLU A 168 -10.82 -19.41 5.75
N SER A 169 -9.93 -19.77 6.68
CA SER A 169 -9.43 -21.13 6.80
C SER A 169 -10.48 -22.15 7.27
N ASP A 170 -11.60 -21.68 7.82
CA ASP A 170 -12.65 -22.54 8.36
C ASP A 170 -13.89 -22.69 7.45
N GLY A 171 -13.91 -22.14 6.22
CA GLY A 171 -15.18 -22.14 5.50
C GLY A 171 -15.23 -21.89 4.00
N ILE A 172 -14.20 -22.11 3.19
CA ILE A 172 -14.36 -21.99 1.74
C ILE A 172 -14.52 -23.35 1.06
N ASN A 173 -15.77 -23.65 0.75
CA ASN A 173 -16.16 -24.68 -0.21
C ASN A 173 -16.05 -24.07 -1.63
N ASP A 174 -15.22 -24.64 -2.46
CA ASP A 174 -14.68 -24.22 -3.77
C ASP A 174 -15.71 -24.05 -4.92
N SER A 175 -16.94 -23.60 -4.69
CA SER A 175 -18.02 -23.68 -5.69
C SER A 175 -18.60 -22.36 -6.20
N LYS A 176 -17.93 -21.18 -6.00
CA LYS A 176 -18.54 -19.89 -6.41
C LYS A 176 -17.65 -18.93 -7.22
N ILE A 177 -16.61 -19.41 -7.93
CA ILE A 177 -15.73 -18.50 -8.69
C ILE A 177 -15.97 -18.48 -10.21
N TYR A 178 -16.89 -19.28 -10.74
CA TYR A 178 -17.25 -19.21 -12.16
C TYR A 178 -18.78 -19.25 -12.33
N GLY A 179 -19.37 -18.07 -12.34
CA GLY A 179 -20.75 -17.83 -12.75
C GLY A 179 -20.84 -16.48 -13.46
#